data_4b419ad944cb93cfbc64a7a848af1cb1
#
_entry.id   4b419ad944cb93cfbc64a7a848af1cb1
#
_cell.length_a   1.000
_cell.length_b   1.000
_cell.length_c   1.000
_cell.angle_alpha   90.00
_cell.angle_beta   90.00
_cell.angle_gamma   90.00
#
_symmetry.space_group_name_H-M   'P 1'
#
loop_
_entity.id
_entity.type
_entity.pdbx_description
1 polymer ?
#
loop_
_entity_poly.entity_id
_entity_poly.type
_entity_poly.pdbx_seq_one_letter_code
_entity_poly.pdbx_strand_id
1 'polypeptide(L)'
;MKKIILVLLALALVLSMSVTAFASDLGGSKDVTAKYEKNESEQPIYSVDLNWGNLTFTYSETVKKVWNPDTHTYDTSVTGGSWDKTESKITVTNHSNVSVAVSMSVTPVTGTGVNVSLTGGNATLKAGEVGNVSGADSVTGTVKVSGKPNSTVTKDGIKVASITVTIQ
;
A
#
# COMPACT_ATOMS: atom_id res chain seq x y z
N MET A 1 -23.83 -18.36 30.19
CA MET A 1 -24.74 -17.78 31.19
C MET A 1 -24.69 -16.26 31.25
N LYS A 2 -23.54 -15.57 31.18
CA LYS A 2 -23.50 -14.10 31.25
C LYS A 2 -24.18 -13.36 30.07
N LYS A 3 -24.21 -13.94 28.87
CA LYS A 3 -24.82 -13.33 27.66
C LYS A 3 -26.34 -13.36 27.66
N ILE A 4 -26.94 -14.32 28.33
CA ILE A 4 -28.43 -14.47 28.44
C ILE A 4 -28.99 -13.42 29.42
N ILE A 5 -28.22 -13.04 30.43
CA ILE A 5 -28.64 -12.05 31.43
C ILE A 5 -28.71 -10.64 30.81
N LEU A 6 -27.80 -10.32 29.87
CA LEU A 6 -27.78 -9.01 29.21
C LEU A 6 -28.98 -8.81 28.27
N VAL A 7 -29.41 -9.86 27.58
CA VAL A 7 -30.60 -9.82 26.70
C VAL A 7 -31.88 -9.68 27.50
N LEU A 8 -31.95 -10.31 28.65
CA LEU A 8 -33.13 -10.20 29.57
C LEU A 8 -33.22 -8.80 30.24
N LEU A 9 -32.06 -8.14 30.51
CA LEU A 9 -32.03 -6.78 31.07
C LEU A 9 -32.43 -5.72 30.04
N ALA A 10 -32.08 -5.90 28.76
CA ALA A 10 -32.51 -5.00 27.68
C ALA A 10 -34.02 -5.11 27.41
N LEU A 11 -34.58 -6.30 27.57
CA LEU A 11 -36.03 -6.53 27.37
C LEU A 11 -36.86 -5.92 28.53
N ALA A 12 -36.29 -5.80 29.73
CA ALA A 12 -37.00 -5.24 30.89
C ALA A 12 -37.08 -3.69 30.85
N LEU A 13 -36.19 -3.01 30.12
CA LEU A 13 -36.17 -1.55 30.01
C LEU A 13 -37.20 -0.97 29.02
N VAL A 14 -37.72 -1.78 28.11
CA VAL A 14 -38.70 -1.35 27.10
C VAL A 14 -40.12 -1.37 27.64
N LEU A 15 -40.36 -2.00 28.80
CA LEU A 15 -41.73 -2.18 29.38
C LEU A 15 -42.15 -1.04 30.35
N SER A 16 -41.34 0.01 30.52
CA SER A 16 -41.69 1.16 31.38
C SER A 16 -42.35 2.31 30.61
N MET A 17 -43.20 2.05 29.65
CA MET A 17 -44.07 3.11 29.12
C MET A 17 -45.31 3.22 29.99
N SER A 18 -45.44 4.35 30.66
CA SER A 18 -46.56 4.80 31.49
C SER A 18 -47.90 4.58 30.82
N VAL A 19 -48.68 3.67 31.41
CA VAL A 19 -50.09 3.55 31.09
C VAL A 19 -50.83 4.66 31.84
N THR A 20 -51.16 5.76 31.15
CA THR A 20 -52.20 6.67 31.64
C THR A 20 -53.55 6.01 31.37
N ALA A 21 -54.10 5.44 32.44
CA ALA A 21 -55.43 4.92 32.40
C ALA A 21 -56.44 6.06 32.40
N PHE A 22 -57.06 6.37 31.27
CA PHE A 22 -58.33 7.09 31.27
C PHE A 22 -59.43 6.02 31.32
N ALA A 23 -60.06 5.97 32.50
CA ALA A 23 -61.23 5.15 32.75
C ALA A 23 -62.45 5.79 32.07
N SER A 24 -62.71 5.46 30.78
CA SER A 24 -64.01 5.57 30.13
C SER A 24 -64.00 4.96 28.73
N ASP A 25 -63.69 3.70 28.62
CA ASP A 25 -64.23 2.83 27.58
C ASP A 25 -63.97 1.37 27.97
N LEU A 26 -65.04 0.66 28.25
CA LEU A 26 -64.99 -0.76 28.57
C LEU A 26 -64.89 -1.55 27.27
N GLY A 27 -63.66 -1.93 26.90
CA GLY A 27 -63.42 -2.93 25.84
C GLY A 27 -62.83 -2.38 24.56
N GLY A 28 -61.50 -2.13 24.54
CA GLY A 28 -60.73 -1.89 23.33
C GLY A 28 -59.50 -2.80 23.31
N SER A 29 -59.21 -3.43 22.18
CA SER A 29 -57.93 -4.08 21.95
C SER A 29 -56.93 -3.09 21.38
N LYS A 30 -55.70 -3.06 21.89
CA LYS A 30 -54.58 -2.32 21.31
C LYS A 30 -53.50 -3.29 20.89
N ASP A 31 -53.00 -3.10 19.68
CA ASP A 31 -51.90 -3.88 19.16
C ASP A 31 -50.59 -3.52 19.92
N VAL A 32 -49.87 -4.54 20.35
CA VAL A 32 -48.51 -4.40 20.87
C VAL A 32 -47.55 -4.59 19.71
N THR A 33 -46.83 -3.54 19.34
CA THR A 33 -45.89 -3.59 18.24
C THR A 33 -44.47 -3.70 18.81
N ALA A 34 -43.74 -4.75 18.44
CA ALA A 34 -42.33 -4.88 18.73
C ALA A 34 -41.51 -4.49 17.49
N LYS A 35 -40.51 -3.65 17.66
CA LYS A 35 -39.55 -3.27 16.61
C LYS A 35 -38.20 -3.86 16.97
N TYR A 36 -37.62 -4.60 16.06
CA TYR A 36 -36.23 -5.09 16.17
C TYR A 36 -35.31 -4.23 15.33
N GLU A 37 -34.32 -3.66 15.93
CA GLU A 37 -33.23 -2.93 15.26
C GLU A 37 -31.90 -3.61 15.56
N LYS A 38 -31.16 -3.92 14.50
CA LYS A 38 -29.82 -4.49 14.60
C LYS A 38 -28.80 -3.39 14.43
N ASN A 39 -28.07 -3.09 15.48
CA ASN A 39 -26.93 -2.19 15.39
C ASN A 39 -25.70 -3.01 14.97
N GLU A 40 -25.25 -2.81 13.75
CA GLU A 40 -24.04 -3.43 13.22
C GLU A 40 -22.88 -2.45 13.40
N SER A 41 -21.81 -2.89 14.06
CA SER A 41 -20.54 -2.16 14.11
C SER A 41 -19.50 -2.93 13.30
N GLU A 42 -18.93 -2.29 12.32
CA GLU A 42 -17.82 -2.85 11.55
C GLU A 42 -16.52 -2.68 12.34
N GLN A 43 -15.77 -3.78 12.44
CA GLN A 43 -14.43 -3.72 13.02
C GLN A 43 -13.41 -3.35 11.94
N PRO A 44 -12.43 -2.49 12.22
CA PRO A 44 -11.33 -2.20 11.30
C PRO A 44 -10.57 -3.48 10.93
N ILE A 45 -10.45 -3.74 9.64
CA ILE A 45 -9.63 -4.82 9.09
C ILE A 45 -8.65 -4.21 8.11
N TYR A 46 -7.37 -4.40 8.37
CA TYR A 46 -6.28 -3.92 7.53
C TYR A 46 -5.84 -5.03 6.56
N SER A 47 -5.86 -4.73 5.28
CA SER A 47 -5.38 -5.59 4.19
C SER A 47 -4.80 -4.72 3.10
N VAL A 48 -3.48 -4.79 2.91
CA VAL A 48 -2.76 -3.94 1.97
C VAL A 48 -1.82 -4.80 1.12
N ASP A 49 -1.91 -4.66 -0.18
CA ASP A 49 -1.00 -5.29 -1.13
C ASP A 49 0.16 -4.34 -1.45
N LEU A 50 1.39 -4.86 -1.37
CA LEU A 50 2.61 -4.15 -1.72
C LEU A 50 3.34 -4.89 -2.85
N ASN A 51 3.41 -4.27 -4.02
CA ASN A 51 4.17 -4.76 -5.16
C ASN A 51 5.43 -3.92 -5.36
N TRP A 52 6.61 -4.52 -5.14
CA TRP A 52 7.90 -3.85 -5.27
C TRP A 52 8.36 -3.67 -6.72
N GLY A 53 7.75 -4.35 -7.68
CA GLY A 53 8.26 -4.41 -9.04
C GLY A 53 9.67 -5.01 -9.10
N ASN A 54 10.38 -4.73 -10.20
CA ASN A 54 11.77 -5.16 -10.34
C ASN A 54 12.71 -3.96 -10.11
N LEU A 55 13.39 -3.93 -8.95
CA LEU A 55 14.32 -2.89 -8.54
C LEU A 55 15.79 -3.19 -8.87
N THR A 56 16.06 -4.20 -9.70
CA THR A 56 17.39 -4.46 -10.25
C THR A 56 17.57 -3.67 -11.54
N PHE A 57 18.65 -2.93 -11.64
CA PHE A 57 19.02 -2.11 -12.79
C PHE A 57 20.41 -2.50 -13.24
N THR A 58 20.60 -2.73 -14.54
CA THR A 58 21.89 -3.15 -15.12
C THR A 58 22.44 -2.06 -16.01
N TYR A 59 23.65 -1.61 -15.72
CA TYR A 59 24.39 -0.69 -16.59
C TYR A 59 25.38 -1.49 -17.45
N SER A 60 25.31 -1.32 -18.76
CA SER A 60 26.22 -1.97 -19.71
C SER A 60 27.08 -0.92 -20.41
N GLU A 61 28.40 -1.13 -20.40
CA GLU A 61 29.34 -0.29 -21.14
C GLU A 61 29.55 -0.83 -22.55
N THR A 62 29.65 0.09 -23.52
CA THR A 62 30.08 -0.23 -24.88
C THR A 62 31.59 -0.06 -24.96
N VAL A 63 32.29 -1.14 -25.26
CA VAL A 63 33.76 -1.17 -25.36
C VAL A 63 34.17 -1.40 -26.80
N LYS A 64 34.98 -0.48 -27.34
CA LYS A 64 35.65 -0.68 -28.63
C LYS A 64 37.00 -1.34 -28.38
N LYS A 65 37.29 -2.39 -29.12
CA LYS A 65 38.59 -3.09 -29.15
C LYS A 65 39.23 -2.85 -30.49
N VAL A 66 40.47 -2.36 -30.51
CA VAL A 66 41.28 -2.11 -31.70
C VAL A 66 42.53 -2.96 -31.58
N TRP A 67 42.77 -3.81 -32.59
CA TRP A 67 43.99 -4.62 -32.64
C TRP A 67 45.22 -3.70 -32.82
N ASN A 68 46.23 -3.89 -31.98
CA ASN A 68 47.54 -3.23 -32.12
C ASN A 68 48.53 -4.25 -32.66
N PRO A 69 48.99 -4.10 -33.93
CA PRO A 69 49.89 -5.07 -34.57
C PRO A 69 51.30 -5.09 -33.97
N ASP A 70 51.74 -4.00 -33.34
CA ASP A 70 53.08 -3.88 -32.77
C ASP A 70 53.22 -4.65 -31.44
N THR A 71 52.13 -4.68 -30.67
CA THR A 71 52.13 -5.32 -29.34
C THR A 71 51.38 -6.66 -29.35
N HIS A 72 50.70 -6.99 -30.43
CA HIS A 72 49.79 -8.16 -30.56
C HIS A 72 48.73 -8.21 -29.45
N THR A 73 48.20 -7.05 -29.06
CA THR A 73 47.15 -6.89 -28.04
C THR A 73 46.00 -6.09 -28.61
N TYR A 74 44.87 -6.12 -27.89
CA TYR A 74 43.78 -5.22 -28.18
C TYR A 74 43.84 -3.98 -27.28
N ASP A 75 43.95 -2.80 -27.89
CA ASP A 75 43.66 -1.55 -27.21
C ASP A 75 42.18 -1.41 -27.00
N THR A 76 41.77 -1.18 -25.76
CA THR A 76 40.35 -1.10 -25.38
C THR A 76 39.98 0.31 -24.93
N SER A 77 38.88 0.83 -25.43
CA SER A 77 38.32 2.11 -25.02
C SER A 77 36.83 2.02 -24.79
N VAL A 78 36.33 2.63 -23.70
CA VAL A 78 34.88 2.75 -23.44
C VAL A 78 34.34 3.86 -24.33
N THR A 79 33.37 3.55 -25.18
CA THR A 79 32.80 4.50 -26.12
C THR A 79 31.39 4.95 -25.72
N GLY A 80 30.80 4.33 -24.68
CA GLY A 80 29.47 4.69 -24.16
C GLY A 80 29.01 3.69 -23.14
N GLY A 81 27.76 3.85 -22.72
CA GLY A 81 27.07 2.92 -21.83
C GLY A 81 25.64 3.34 -21.59
N SER A 82 24.80 2.40 -21.20
CA SER A 82 23.38 2.64 -20.92
C SER A 82 22.84 1.69 -19.87
N TRP A 83 21.77 2.12 -19.22
CA TRP A 83 20.94 1.30 -18.34
C TRP A 83 20.01 0.42 -19.19
N ASP A 84 19.73 -0.81 -18.73
CA ASP A 84 18.73 -1.71 -19.29
C ASP A 84 17.32 -1.11 -19.20
N LYS A 85 17.08 -0.41 -18.11
CA LYS A 85 15.89 0.41 -17.83
C LYS A 85 16.30 1.55 -16.91
N THR A 86 15.56 2.64 -16.93
CA THR A 86 15.84 3.84 -16.11
C THR A 86 14.83 4.05 -15.00
N GLU A 87 13.73 3.26 -14.99
CA GLU A 87 12.71 3.39 -13.97
C GLU A 87 12.06 2.04 -13.63
N SER A 88 11.52 1.96 -12.41
CA SER A 88 10.68 0.87 -11.90
C SER A 88 9.62 1.41 -10.97
N LYS A 89 8.51 0.69 -10.82
CA LYS A 89 7.35 1.12 -10.05
C LYS A 89 7.18 0.27 -8.79
N ILE A 90 6.75 0.92 -7.73
CA ILE A 90 6.30 0.31 -6.48
C ILE A 90 4.84 0.71 -6.32
N THR A 91 3.95 -0.25 -6.12
CA THR A 91 2.52 0.02 -5.97
C THR A 91 2.01 -0.51 -4.65
N VAL A 92 1.24 0.31 -3.93
CA VAL A 92 0.49 -0.07 -2.73
C VAL A 92 -0.98 0.04 -3.04
N THR A 93 -1.75 -1.01 -2.74
CA THR A 93 -3.20 -1.07 -2.95
C THR A 93 -3.89 -1.36 -1.63
N ASN A 94 -4.93 -0.59 -1.29
CA ASN A 94 -5.67 -0.72 -0.04
C ASN A 94 -6.95 -1.54 -0.25
N HIS A 95 -7.01 -2.72 0.37
CA HIS A 95 -8.19 -3.59 0.44
C HIS A 95 -8.86 -3.56 1.82
N SER A 96 -8.41 -2.67 2.71
CA SER A 96 -8.97 -2.52 4.06
C SER A 96 -10.36 -1.89 4.02
N ASN A 97 -11.17 -2.14 5.03
CA ASN A 97 -12.43 -1.41 5.23
C ASN A 97 -12.24 -0.04 5.92
N VAL A 98 -10.99 0.42 6.03
CA VAL A 98 -10.58 1.73 6.55
C VAL A 98 -9.57 2.40 5.61
N SER A 99 -9.47 3.72 5.70
CA SER A 99 -8.44 4.45 4.95
C SER A 99 -7.05 4.17 5.52
N VAL A 100 -6.04 4.19 4.64
CA VAL A 100 -4.64 3.88 4.97
C VAL A 100 -3.73 4.98 4.42
N ALA A 101 -2.89 5.55 5.27
CA ALA A 101 -1.88 6.51 4.84
C ALA A 101 -0.61 5.76 4.40
N VAL A 102 -0.13 6.08 3.19
CA VAL A 102 1.09 5.51 2.61
C VAL A 102 2.12 6.61 2.41
N SER A 103 3.35 6.34 2.79
CA SER A 103 4.50 7.19 2.46
C SER A 103 5.67 6.34 1.97
N MET A 104 6.35 6.83 0.93
CA MET A 104 7.53 6.19 0.37
C MET A 104 8.71 7.15 0.40
N SER A 105 9.89 6.64 0.72
CA SER A 105 11.12 7.42 0.73
C SER A 105 12.28 6.63 0.13
N VAL A 106 13.29 7.35 -0.38
CA VAL A 106 14.53 6.79 -0.90
C VAL A 106 15.72 7.33 -0.14
N THR A 107 16.65 6.45 0.21
CA THR A 107 17.95 6.80 0.79
C THR A 107 19.04 6.28 -0.15
N PRO A 108 19.66 7.15 -0.99
CA PRO A 108 20.74 6.76 -1.87
C PRO A 108 22.02 6.39 -1.11
N VAL A 109 22.79 5.46 -1.67
CA VAL A 109 24.15 5.18 -1.22
C VAL A 109 25.11 6.09 -1.98
N THR A 110 25.90 6.88 -1.25
CA THR A 110 26.88 7.80 -1.83
C THR A 110 28.10 7.06 -2.37
N GLY A 111 28.83 7.69 -3.29
CA GLY A 111 30.11 7.18 -3.81
C GLY A 111 30.00 6.09 -4.87
N THR A 112 28.81 5.79 -5.37
CA THR A 112 28.59 4.76 -6.40
C THR A 112 28.60 5.29 -7.83
N GLY A 113 28.51 6.60 -8.02
CA GLY A 113 28.28 7.23 -9.33
C GLY A 113 26.84 7.11 -9.84
N VAL A 114 25.99 6.37 -9.14
CA VAL A 114 24.59 6.15 -9.48
C VAL A 114 23.72 7.12 -8.70
N ASN A 115 22.83 7.82 -9.39
CA ASN A 115 21.80 8.65 -8.80
C ASN A 115 20.49 7.89 -8.78
N VAL A 116 19.88 7.76 -7.59
CA VAL A 116 18.56 7.14 -7.41
C VAL A 116 17.61 8.17 -6.84
N SER A 117 16.45 8.30 -7.45
CA SER A 117 15.36 9.18 -6.99
C SER A 117 14.04 8.44 -6.96
N LEU A 118 13.12 8.97 -6.17
CA LEU A 118 11.76 8.47 -6.05
C LEU A 118 10.79 9.63 -6.30
N THR A 119 9.78 9.40 -7.12
CA THR A 119 8.69 10.36 -7.37
C THR A 119 7.34 9.70 -7.11
N GLY A 120 6.41 10.43 -6.50
CA GLY A 120 5.12 9.88 -6.07
C GLY A 120 5.23 8.99 -4.82
N GLY A 121 4.25 8.13 -4.62
CA GLY A 121 4.25 7.14 -3.53
C GLY A 121 3.70 7.62 -2.18
N ASN A 122 3.21 8.87 -2.09
CA ASN A 122 2.60 9.42 -0.87
C ASN A 122 1.12 9.71 -1.12
N ALA A 123 0.24 9.06 -0.37
CA ALA A 123 -1.20 9.26 -0.45
C ALA A 123 -1.91 8.70 0.80
N THR A 124 -3.13 9.20 1.04
CA THR A 124 -4.10 8.49 1.87
C THR A 124 -5.03 7.74 0.95
N LEU A 125 -4.96 6.42 0.98
CA LEU A 125 -5.80 5.53 0.18
C LEU A 125 -7.15 5.35 0.89
N LYS A 126 -8.23 5.43 0.12
CA LYS A 126 -9.59 5.23 0.63
C LYS A 126 -9.81 3.79 1.04
N ALA A 127 -10.77 3.58 1.94
CA ALA A 127 -11.29 2.25 2.25
C ALA A 127 -11.83 1.55 1.00
N GLY A 128 -11.73 0.24 0.97
CA GLY A 128 -12.35 -0.59 -0.05
C GLY A 128 -13.88 -0.48 -0.01
N GLU A 129 -14.50 -0.56 -1.16
CA GLU A 129 -15.96 -0.52 -1.32
C GLU A 129 -16.52 -1.95 -1.34
N VAL A 130 -17.69 -2.13 -0.70
CA VAL A 130 -18.38 -3.44 -0.67
C VAL A 130 -18.68 -3.91 -2.10
N GLY A 131 -18.24 -5.11 -2.43
CA GLY A 131 -18.47 -5.73 -3.75
C GLY A 131 -17.58 -5.20 -4.88
N ASN A 132 -16.66 -4.26 -4.62
CA ASN A 132 -15.80 -3.64 -5.62
C ASN A 132 -14.29 -3.88 -5.36
N VAL A 133 -13.85 -5.13 -5.46
CA VAL A 133 -12.43 -5.50 -5.22
C VAL A 133 -11.50 -4.86 -6.27
N SER A 134 -11.92 -4.78 -7.52
CA SER A 134 -11.12 -4.19 -8.61
C SER A 134 -11.00 -2.67 -8.55
N GLY A 135 -11.88 -2.00 -7.80
CA GLY A 135 -11.86 -0.56 -7.56
C GLY A 135 -11.03 -0.14 -6.34
N ALA A 136 -10.27 -1.06 -5.74
CA ALA A 136 -9.40 -0.76 -4.61
C ALA A 136 -8.44 0.41 -4.92
N ASP A 137 -8.37 1.38 -4.00
CA ASP A 137 -7.56 2.58 -4.18
C ASP A 137 -6.06 2.23 -4.06
N SER A 138 -5.23 2.90 -4.86
CA SER A 138 -3.80 2.58 -4.92
C SER A 138 -2.94 3.81 -5.15
N VAL A 139 -1.67 3.71 -4.71
CA VAL A 139 -0.65 4.71 -4.97
C VAL A 139 0.58 4.05 -5.58
N THR A 140 1.22 4.74 -6.53
CA THR A 140 2.44 4.29 -7.19
C THR A 140 3.58 5.27 -6.93
N GLY A 141 4.70 4.73 -6.44
CA GLY A 141 6.00 5.39 -6.43
C GLY A 141 6.84 4.94 -7.63
N THR A 142 7.50 5.87 -8.31
CA THR A 142 8.40 5.58 -9.42
C THR A 142 9.84 5.83 -8.99
N VAL A 143 10.63 4.75 -8.94
CA VAL A 143 12.07 4.78 -8.69
C VAL A 143 12.77 5.02 -10.01
N LYS A 144 13.67 6.01 -10.07
CA LYS A 144 14.48 6.32 -11.25
C LYS A 144 15.94 6.21 -10.94
N VAL A 145 16.70 5.67 -11.91
CA VAL A 145 18.17 5.61 -11.86
C VAL A 145 18.78 6.41 -12.99
N SER A 146 19.92 7.00 -12.72
CA SER A 146 20.73 7.73 -13.70
C SER A 146 22.20 7.77 -13.26
N GLY A 147 23.05 8.38 -14.08
CA GLY A 147 24.48 8.45 -13.85
C GLY A 147 25.22 7.22 -14.38
N LYS A 148 26.54 7.28 -14.31
CA LYS A 148 27.42 6.18 -14.69
C LYS A 148 27.98 5.55 -13.41
N PRO A 149 27.81 4.22 -13.21
CA PRO A 149 28.43 3.52 -12.09
C PRO A 149 29.96 3.70 -12.13
N ASN A 150 30.55 3.86 -10.96
CA ASN A 150 32.01 3.85 -10.83
C ASN A 150 32.52 2.43 -10.52
N SER A 151 33.82 2.29 -10.29
CA SER A 151 34.48 1.00 -10.04
C SER A 151 34.02 0.28 -8.76
N THR A 152 33.27 0.91 -7.88
CA THR A 152 32.71 0.27 -6.69
C THR A 152 31.50 -0.60 -7.03
N VAL A 153 30.84 -0.35 -8.18
CA VAL A 153 29.73 -1.17 -8.67
C VAL A 153 30.30 -2.29 -9.52
N THR A 154 30.24 -3.51 -9.01
CA THR A 154 30.79 -4.71 -9.66
C THR A 154 29.73 -5.43 -10.50
N LYS A 155 30.15 -6.42 -11.30
CA LYS A 155 29.23 -7.30 -12.05
C LYS A 155 28.25 -8.08 -11.16
N ASP A 156 28.62 -8.31 -9.89
CA ASP A 156 27.76 -9.04 -8.94
C ASP A 156 26.71 -8.10 -8.31
N GLY A 157 26.79 -6.81 -8.67
CA GLY A 157 25.91 -5.76 -8.17
C GLY A 157 26.21 -5.33 -6.74
N ILE A 158 25.80 -4.12 -6.42
CA ILE A 158 25.83 -3.60 -5.05
C ILE A 158 24.53 -2.83 -4.79
N LYS A 159 24.23 -2.64 -3.52
CA LYS A 159 23.14 -1.77 -3.10
C LYS A 159 23.49 -0.31 -3.42
N VAL A 160 22.68 0.36 -4.24
CA VAL A 160 22.82 1.79 -4.61
C VAL A 160 21.82 2.70 -3.92
N ALA A 161 20.75 2.16 -3.36
CA ALA A 161 19.79 2.88 -2.54
C ALA A 161 19.00 1.92 -1.63
N SER A 162 18.29 2.47 -0.65
CA SER A 162 17.20 1.82 0.08
C SER A 162 15.90 2.55 -0.20
N ILE A 163 14.83 1.80 -0.40
CA ILE A 163 13.47 2.33 -0.45
C ILE A 163 12.76 1.89 0.85
N THR A 164 12.08 2.82 1.47
CA THR A 164 11.22 2.55 2.63
C THR A 164 9.79 2.88 2.28
N VAL A 165 8.89 1.94 2.52
CA VAL A 165 7.44 2.13 2.43
C VAL A 165 6.88 2.05 3.85
N THR A 166 6.16 3.09 4.27
CA THR A 166 5.49 3.15 5.57
C THR A 166 3.99 3.19 5.33
N ILE A 167 3.25 2.36 6.07
CA ILE A 167 1.80 2.22 6.01
C ILE A 167 1.25 2.43 7.42
N GLN A 168 0.25 3.34 7.56
CA GLN A 168 -0.35 3.74 8.83
C GLN A 168 -1.88 3.80 8.75
#